data_a8a9eb638fa093d4d4fbf7668057fd0e
#
_entry.id   a8a9eb638fa093d4d4fbf7668057fd0e
#
_cell.length_a   1.000
_cell.length_b   1.000
_cell.length_c   1.000
_cell.angle_alpha   90.00
_cell.angle_beta   90.00
_cell.angle_gamma   90.00
#
_symmetry.space_group_name_H-M   'P 1'
#
loop_
_entity.id
_entity.type
_entity.pdbx_description
1 polymer ?
#
loop_
_entity_poly.entity_id
_entity_poly.type
_entity_poly.pdbx_seq_one_letter_code
_entity_poly.pdbx_strand_id
1 'polypeptide(L)'
;MTTQMFGAPIKRKEDPRLVTGGGRYLDDLGQNALAAAFVRSPHAHARIVDIDVNDAIDVDGVVAIYTYEDLTGKVAEPLPLLIPHPTLTHGRTNYPLAKDEVNHVGEAIVMVVATDRYIAEDACQRIRVDYEQLPVVVGIEAARDGAHLVHEDAPGNIAAHMVQENGDVEAALAKAPHTLTLDLSIERSACMPMEGKGVYARWNSEDGELRIYSSTQTTTGVRAAVAAKLDLPLAKVECIAPDVGGGFGVKIMHPWPEEVLVPWAARSDSASAATSRAPASAPMRAGTSSSRPRGA
;
A
#
# COMPACT_ATOMS: atom_id res chain seq x y z
N MET A 1 28.63 30.03 27.49
CA MET A 1 29.05 29.01 26.55
C MET A 1 28.00 28.96 25.45
N THR A 2 28.33 29.41 24.25
CA THR A 2 27.45 29.27 23.09
C THR A 2 27.49 27.82 22.66
N THR A 3 26.43 27.09 22.87
CA THR A 3 26.29 25.72 22.38
C THR A 3 26.26 25.75 20.84
N GLN A 4 27.35 25.37 20.21
CA GLN A 4 27.39 25.25 18.75
C GLN A 4 26.50 24.08 18.35
N MET A 5 25.30 24.40 17.88
CA MET A 5 24.31 23.37 17.47
C MET A 5 24.72 22.67 16.17
N PHE A 6 25.34 23.40 15.24
CA PHE A 6 25.77 22.87 13.97
C PHE A 6 26.96 21.91 14.13
N GLY A 7 26.80 20.67 13.66
CA GLY A 7 27.81 19.63 13.81
C GLY A 7 27.87 18.96 15.19
N ALA A 8 27.02 19.33 16.14
CA ALA A 8 26.97 18.67 17.44
C ALA A 8 26.31 17.28 17.34
N PRO A 9 26.84 16.23 18.02
CA PRO A 9 26.26 14.89 18.03
C PRO A 9 25.04 14.85 18.97
N ILE A 10 23.93 15.46 18.56
CA ILE A 10 22.70 15.50 19.34
C ILE A 10 22.04 14.12 19.26
N LYS A 11 21.78 13.51 20.42
CA LYS A 11 21.05 12.24 20.50
C LYS A 11 19.56 12.44 20.30
N ARG A 12 18.89 11.48 19.65
CA ARG A 12 17.43 11.46 19.55
C ARG A 12 16.81 11.26 20.93
N LYS A 13 15.66 11.87 21.15
CA LYS A 13 14.93 11.74 22.42
C LYS A 13 14.38 10.33 22.64
N GLU A 14 14.11 9.63 21.55
CA GLU A 14 13.51 8.28 21.54
C GLU A 14 14.54 7.18 21.82
N ASP A 15 15.85 7.41 21.59
CA ASP A 15 16.89 6.38 21.71
C ASP A 15 16.85 5.60 23.04
N PRO A 16 16.76 6.25 24.22
CA PRO A 16 16.72 5.53 25.49
C PRO A 16 15.54 4.54 25.60
N ARG A 17 14.38 4.92 25.08
CA ARG A 17 13.18 4.09 25.08
C ARG A 17 13.33 2.91 24.11
N LEU A 18 13.82 3.17 22.90
CA LEU A 18 13.95 2.17 21.85
C LEU A 18 14.99 1.10 22.20
N VAL A 19 16.16 1.48 22.73
CA VAL A 19 17.23 0.53 23.07
C VAL A 19 16.91 -0.31 24.31
N THR A 20 15.93 0.08 25.09
CA THR A 20 15.46 -0.69 26.28
C THR A 20 14.20 -1.50 26.00
N GLY A 21 13.78 -1.64 24.75
CA GLY A 21 12.60 -2.42 24.36
C GLY A 21 11.27 -1.68 24.60
N GLY A 22 11.30 -0.38 24.87
CA GLY A 22 10.11 0.44 25.07
C GLY A 22 9.49 0.97 23.75
N GLY A 23 9.89 0.44 22.60
CA GLY A 23 9.26 0.74 21.31
C GLY A 23 7.80 0.25 21.28
N ARG A 24 6.95 1.00 20.59
CA ARG A 24 5.54 0.64 20.37
C ARG A 24 5.24 0.72 18.88
N TYR A 25 5.27 -0.42 18.24
CA TYR A 25 5.01 -0.58 16.82
C TYR A 25 3.55 -0.87 16.56
N LEU A 26 3.18 -0.94 15.29
CA LEU A 26 1.79 -1.14 14.92
C LEU A 26 1.23 -2.48 15.44
N ASP A 27 2.05 -3.54 15.44
CA ASP A 27 1.63 -4.87 15.87
C ASP A 27 1.40 -4.96 17.41
N ASP A 28 1.91 -4.00 18.17
CA ASP A 28 1.63 -3.86 19.62
C ASP A 28 0.25 -3.23 19.89
N LEU A 29 -0.44 -2.77 18.85
CA LEU A 29 -1.75 -2.12 18.93
C LEU A 29 -2.87 -3.09 18.54
N GLY A 30 -4.09 -2.84 19.03
CA GLY A 30 -5.30 -3.51 18.54
C GLY A 30 -5.35 -5.01 18.79
N GLN A 31 -4.87 -5.52 19.92
CA GLN A 31 -4.82 -6.95 20.22
C GLN A 31 -6.20 -7.66 20.21
N ASN A 32 -7.30 -6.92 20.39
CA ASN A 32 -8.67 -7.42 20.33
C ASN A 32 -9.42 -6.95 19.08
N ALA A 33 -8.70 -6.59 18.02
CA ALA A 33 -9.28 -6.16 16.77
C ALA A 33 -9.55 -7.35 15.85
N LEU A 34 -10.55 -7.21 14.96
CA LEU A 34 -10.64 -8.08 13.79
C LEU A 34 -9.36 -7.97 12.96
N ALA A 35 -8.95 -9.05 12.33
CA ALA A 35 -7.77 -9.11 11.50
C ALA A 35 -8.16 -9.15 10.03
N ALA A 36 -7.44 -8.40 9.20
CA ALA A 36 -7.58 -8.47 7.76
C ALA A 36 -6.33 -9.09 7.13
N ALA A 37 -6.54 -10.03 6.20
CA ALA A 37 -5.52 -10.62 5.34
C ALA A 37 -5.92 -10.47 3.87
N PHE A 38 -4.93 -10.59 2.97
CA PHE A 38 -5.16 -10.33 1.55
C PHE A 38 -4.67 -11.50 0.70
N VAL A 39 -5.52 -11.93 -0.24
CA VAL A 39 -5.08 -12.73 -1.38
C VAL A 39 -4.39 -11.82 -2.36
N ARG A 40 -3.16 -12.18 -2.75
CA ARG A 40 -2.33 -11.39 -3.64
C ARG A 40 -1.94 -12.19 -4.87
N SER A 41 -1.83 -11.49 -6.01
CA SER A 41 -1.44 -12.11 -7.27
C SER A 41 -0.07 -12.79 -7.19
N PRO A 42 0.04 -14.06 -7.62
CA PRO A 42 1.30 -14.71 -7.90
C PRO A 42 1.84 -14.36 -9.29
N HIS A 43 1.02 -13.75 -10.16
CA HIS A 43 1.35 -13.42 -11.53
C HIS A 43 1.77 -11.97 -11.70
N ALA A 44 2.72 -11.72 -12.58
CA ALA A 44 3.20 -10.39 -12.93
C ALA A 44 2.24 -9.63 -13.87
N HIS A 45 1.50 -10.38 -14.72
CA HIS A 45 0.45 -9.85 -15.59
C HIS A 45 -0.52 -10.97 -15.94
N ALA A 46 -1.78 -10.81 -15.57
CA ALA A 46 -2.83 -11.79 -15.87
C ALA A 46 -4.21 -11.13 -15.77
N ARG A 47 -5.15 -11.63 -16.56
CA ARG A 47 -6.58 -11.34 -16.39
C ARG A 47 -7.14 -12.23 -15.28
N ILE A 48 -7.97 -11.67 -14.42
CA ILE A 48 -8.76 -12.41 -13.44
C ILE A 48 -9.98 -12.95 -14.17
N VAL A 49 -10.12 -14.28 -14.24
CA VAL A 49 -11.25 -14.95 -14.91
C VAL A 49 -12.37 -15.23 -13.94
N ASP A 50 -12.03 -15.71 -12.75
CA ASP A 50 -12.99 -16.04 -11.70
C ASP A 50 -12.34 -15.96 -10.30
N ILE A 51 -13.16 -15.69 -9.28
CA ILE A 51 -12.77 -15.68 -7.88
C ILE A 51 -13.77 -16.51 -7.08
N ASP A 52 -13.38 -17.71 -6.66
CA ASP A 52 -14.20 -18.59 -5.85
C ASP A 52 -13.84 -18.45 -4.36
N VAL A 53 -14.76 -17.89 -3.59
CA VAL A 53 -14.63 -17.65 -2.14
C VAL A 53 -15.41 -18.64 -1.28
N ASN A 54 -16.14 -19.59 -1.87
CA ASN A 54 -17.09 -20.45 -1.17
C ASN A 54 -16.46 -21.27 -0.04
N ASP A 55 -15.29 -21.89 -0.29
CA ASP A 55 -14.58 -22.68 0.72
C ASP A 55 -14.00 -21.82 1.87
N ALA A 56 -13.86 -20.54 1.64
CA ALA A 56 -13.28 -19.60 2.62
C ALA A 56 -14.34 -18.95 3.52
N ILE A 57 -15.53 -18.67 3.00
CA ILE A 57 -16.59 -18.00 3.76
C ILE A 57 -17.15 -18.87 4.87
N ASP A 58 -17.07 -20.20 4.73
CA ASP A 58 -17.53 -21.17 5.70
C ASP A 58 -16.49 -21.46 6.81
N VAL A 59 -15.32 -20.84 6.78
CA VAL A 59 -14.31 -20.98 7.83
C VAL A 59 -14.81 -20.31 9.11
N ASP A 60 -14.86 -21.07 10.20
CA ASP A 60 -15.29 -20.54 11.50
C ASP A 60 -14.37 -19.37 11.93
N GLY A 61 -14.97 -18.25 12.28
CA GLY A 61 -14.27 -17.04 12.64
C GLY A 61 -14.01 -16.07 11.47
N VAL A 62 -14.32 -16.43 10.23
CA VAL A 62 -14.38 -15.46 9.11
C VAL A 62 -15.62 -14.58 9.29
N VAL A 63 -15.42 -13.29 9.18
CA VAL A 63 -16.47 -12.26 9.36
C VAL A 63 -16.96 -11.74 8.03
N ALA A 64 -16.04 -11.46 7.09
CA ALA A 64 -16.36 -10.95 5.75
C ALA A 64 -15.24 -11.28 4.77
N ILE A 65 -15.61 -11.37 3.50
CA ILE A 65 -14.69 -11.48 2.36
C ILE A 65 -15.11 -10.42 1.35
N TYR A 66 -14.15 -9.64 0.86
CA TYR A 66 -14.39 -8.55 -0.08
C TYR A 66 -13.52 -8.72 -1.32
N THR A 67 -14.16 -8.63 -2.48
CA THR A 67 -13.55 -8.51 -3.81
C THR A 67 -13.72 -7.09 -4.32
N TYR A 68 -13.23 -6.80 -5.53
CA TYR A 68 -13.48 -5.48 -6.15
C TYR A 68 -14.97 -5.18 -6.29
N GLU A 69 -15.79 -6.19 -6.58
CA GLU A 69 -17.24 -6.04 -6.80
C GLU A 69 -17.99 -5.54 -5.55
N ASP A 70 -17.42 -5.74 -4.37
CA ASP A 70 -18.01 -5.28 -3.11
C ASP A 70 -17.71 -3.82 -2.82
N LEU A 71 -16.74 -3.23 -3.53
CA LEU A 71 -16.33 -1.85 -3.34
C LEU A 71 -17.33 -0.89 -3.99
N THR A 72 -17.69 0.15 -3.27
CA THR A 72 -18.68 1.14 -3.74
C THR A 72 -18.17 2.57 -3.63
N GLY A 73 -18.75 3.47 -4.43
CA GLY A 73 -18.43 4.89 -4.42
C GLY A 73 -16.94 5.15 -4.73
N LYS A 74 -16.34 6.11 -4.03
CA LYS A 74 -14.96 6.51 -4.27
C LYS A 74 -13.92 5.45 -3.88
N VAL A 75 -14.28 4.46 -3.07
CA VAL A 75 -13.38 3.35 -2.72
C VAL A 75 -13.14 2.44 -3.92
N ALA A 76 -14.13 2.28 -4.80
CA ALA A 76 -14.00 1.52 -6.04
C ALA A 76 -13.16 2.22 -7.12
N GLU A 77 -12.80 3.48 -6.95
CA GLU A 77 -11.94 4.21 -7.88
C GLU A 77 -10.45 3.88 -7.63
N PRO A 78 -9.55 4.09 -8.61
CA PRO A 78 -8.10 3.94 -8.41
C PRO A 78 -7.57 4.75 -7.21
N LEU A 79 -6.53 4.25 -6.55
CA LEU A 79 -5.89 4.93 -5.43
C LEU A 79 -5.35 6.30 -5.86
N PRO A 80 -5.38 7.33 -5.01
CA PRO A 80 -4.86 8.63 -5.38
C PRO A 80 -3.33 8.64 -5.44
N LEU A 81 -2.77 9.40 -6.36
CA LEU A 81 -1.36 9.78 -6.33
C LEU A 81 -1.13 10.77 -5.18
N LEU A 82 -0.17 10.51 -4.30
CA LEU A 82 0.20 11.46 -3.24
C LEU A 82 0.98 12.66 -3.81
N ILE A 83 1.74 12.45 -4.86
CA ILE A 83 2.59 13.47 -5.49
C ILE A 83 2.26 13.51 -6.98
N PRO A 84 1.15 14.14 -7.39
CA PRO A 84 0.88 14.38 -8.80
C PRO A 84 1.93 15.32 -9.38
N HIS A 85 2.44 15.01 -10.57
CA HIS A 85 3.43 15.83 -11.24
C HIS A 85 3.00 16.14 -12.68
N PRO A 86 3.20 17.37 -13.19
CA PRO A 86 2.76 17.76 -14.53
C PRO A 86 3.45 17.02 -15.68
N THR A 87 4.56 16.34 -15.41
CA THR A 87 5.26 15.52 -16.41
C THR A 87 4.71 14.11 -16.55
N LEU A 88 3.75 13.72 -15.70
CA LEU A 88 3.05 12.44 -15.85
C LEU A 88 2.20 12.46 -17.11
N THR A 89 2.47 11.56 -18.05
CA THR A 89 1.63 11.33 -19.23
C THR A 89 0.44 10.44 -18.88
N HIS A 90 0.65 9.49 -17.95
CA HIS A 90 -0.38 8.61 -17.44
C HIS A 90 -0.31 8.60 -15.91
N GLY A 91 -1.25 9.31 -15.27
CA GLY A 91 -1.39 9.35 -13.81
C GLY A 91 -2.09 8.10 -13.25
N ARG A 92 -1.79 6.92 -13.81
CA ARG A 92 -2.46 5.66 -13.45
C ARG A 92 -1.95 5.13 -12.11
N THR A 93 -2.88 4.65 -11.31
CA THR A 93 -2.63 3.96 -10.04
C THR A 93 -3.48 2.69 -9.98
N ASN A 94 -3.13 1.78 -9.07
CA ASN A 94 -3.89 0.56 -8.86
C ASN A 94 -5.24 0.85 -8.21
N TYR A 95 -6.20 -0.03 -8.44
CA TYR A 95 -7.39 -0.14 -7.62
C TYR A 95 -7.03 -0.66 -6.21
N PRO A 96 -7.84 -0.39 -5.18
CA PRO A 96 -7.60 -0.97 -3.85
C PRO A 96 -7.61 -2.50 -3.83
N LEU A 97 -8.49 -3.13 -4.62
CA LEU A 97 -8.44 -4.53 -5.00
C LEU A 97 -8.43 -4.61 -6.53
N ALA A 98 -7.68 -5.55 -7.10
CA ALA A 98 -7.60 -5.73 -8.54
C ALA A 98 -8.99 -6.00 -9.14
N LYS A 99 -9.31 -5.27 -10.21
CA LYS A 99 -10.62 -5.31 -10.85
C LYS A 99 -10.72 -6.44 -11.87
N ASP A 100 -10.06 -6.28 -13.00
CA ASP A 100 -10.14 -7.21 -14.13
C ASP A 100 -8.81 -7.88 -14.41
N GLU A 101 -7.71 -7.20 -14.05
CA GLU A 101 -6.35 -7.63 -14.31
C GLU A 101 -5.46 -7.37 -13.10
N VAL A 102 -4.40 -8.17 -12.99
CA VAL A 102 -3.26 -7.94 -12.12
C VAL A 102 -2.06 -7.54 -12.96
N ASN A 103 -1.34 -6.50 -12.54
CA ASN A 103 -0.26 -5.90 -13.31
C ASN A 103 1.11 -6.04 -12.62
N HIS A 104 1.16 -6.65 -11.45
CA HIS A 104 2.41 -7.00 -10.76
C HIS A 104 2.19 -8.11 -9.73
N VAL A 105 3.27 -8.84 -9.42
CA VAL A 105 3.26 -9.82 -8.34
C VAL A 105 3.00 -9.12 -7.01
N GLY A 106 2.05 -9.64 -6.23
CA GLY A 106 1.70 -9.08 -4.92
C GLY A 106 0.54 -8.08 -4.95
N GLU A 107 -0.05 -7.78 -6.11
CA GLU A 107 -1.25 -6.94 -6.21
C GLU A 107 -2.42 -7.57 -5.43
N ALA A 108 -3.12 -6.77 -4.61
CA ALA A 108 -4.21 -7.24 -3.76
C ALA A 108 -5.45 -7.54 -4.61
N ILE A 109 -6.07 -8.72 -4.40
CA ILE A 109 -7.24 -9.19 -5.16
C ILE A 109 -8.45 -9.33 -4.25
N VAL A 110 -8.27 -9.98 -3.09
CA VAL A 110 -9.34 -10.23 -2.12
C VAL A 110 -8.87 -9.81 -0.74
N MET A 111 -9.75 -9.21 0.04
CA MET A 111 -9.55 -8.96 1.47
C MET A 111 -10.45 -9.86 2.29
N VAL A 112 -9.84 -10.62 3.21
CA VAL A 112 -10.55 -11.47 4.19
C VAL A 112 -10.47 -10.79 5.55
N VAL A 113 -11.60 -10.70 6.24
CA VAL A 113 -11.72 -10.19 7.61
C VAL A 113 -12.14 -11.34 8.52
N ALA A 114 -11.40 -11.55 9.59
CA ALA A 114 -11.67 -12.63 10.55
C ALA A 114 -11.43 -12.18 11.99
N THR A 115 -11.81 -13.03 12.93
CA THR A 115 -11.68 -12.78 14.37
C THR A 115 -10.22 -12.77 14.85
N ASP A 116 -9.31 -13.43 14.10
CA ASP A 116 -7.88 -13.34 14.33
C ASP A 116 -7.09 -13.47 13.02
N ARG A 117 -5.78 -13.21 13.11
CA ARG A 117 -4.88 -13.18 11.97
C ARG A 117 -4.71 -14.55 11.31
N TYR A 118 -4.62 -15.62 12.10
CA TYR A 118 -4.35 -16.96 11.57
C TYR A 118 -5.56 -17.48 10.79
N ILE A 119 -6.77 -17.23 11.30
CA ILE A 119 -8.03 -17.55 10.60
C ILE A 119 -8.11 -16.77 9.28
N ALA A 120 -7.79 -15.47 9.29
CA ALA A 120 -7.80 -14.66 8.07
C ALA A 120 -6.80 -15.18 7.02
N GLU A 121 -5.58 -15.53 7.44
CA GLU A 121 -4.53 -16.07 6.56
C GLU A 121 -4.91 -17.48 6.03
N ASP A 122 -5.46 -18.35 6.86
CA ASP A 122 -5.92 -19.69 6.47
C ASP A 122 -7.11 -19.63 5.51
N ALA A 123 -8.04 -18.71 5.72
CA ALA A 123 -9.15 -18.47 4.81
C ALA A 123 -8.67 -17.95 3.45
N CYS A 124 -7.66 -17.05 3.40
CA CYS A 124 -7.05 -16.64 2.16
C CYS A 124 -6.50 -17.81 1.32
N GLN A 125 -5.98 -18.87 1.96
CA GLN A 125 -5.45 -20.04 1.27
C GLN A 125 -6.55 -20.94 0.67
N ARG A 126 -7.83 -20.76 1.05
CA ARG A 126 -8.97 -21.50 0.50
C ARG A 126 -9.64 -20.78 -0.65
N ILE A 127 -9.30 -19.50 -0.88
CA ILE A 127 -9.81 -18.75 -2.01
C ILE A 127 -9.05 -19.17 -3.27
N ARG A 128 -9.81 -19.50 -4.30
CA ARG A 128 -9.28 -19.84 -5.62
C ARG A 128 -9.49 -18.68 -6.56
N VAL A 129 -8.43 -18.32 -7.28
CA VAL A 129 -8.49 -17.30 -8.34
C VAL A 129 -8.00 -17.94 -9.62
N ASP A 130 -8.85 -17.92 -10.63
CA ASP A 130 -8.53 -18.41 -11.98
C ASP A 130 -7.97 -17.27 -12.81
N TYR A 131 -6.84 -17.52 -13.48
CA TYR A 131 -6.11 -16.52 -14.23
C TYR A 131 -5.91 -16.94 -15.70
N GLU A 132 -6.04 -15.96 -16.58
CA GLU A 132 -5.49 -16.02 -17.93
C GLU A 132 -4.19 -15.21 -17.96
N GLN A 133 -3.06 -15.89 -18.13
CA GLN A 133 -1.76 -15.21 -18.14
C GLN A 133 -1.61 -14.32 -19.38
N LEU A 134 -1.13 -13.10 -19.18
CA LEU A 134 -0.86 -12.12 -20.22
C LEU A 134 0.66 -11.94 -20.40
N PRO A 135 1.12 -11.38 -21.53
CA PRO A 135 2.53 -11.08 -21.75
C PRO A 135 3.11 -10.19 -20.66
N VAL A 136 4.26 -10.58 -20.13
CA VAL A 136 4.94 -9.86 -19.05
C VAL A 136 6.01 -8.94 -19.62
N VAL A 137 6.09 -7.71 -19.13
CA VAL A 137 7.11 -6.73 -19.50
C VAL A 137 8.10 -6.59 -18.36
N VAL A 138 9.34 -7.04 -18.57
CA VAL A 138 10.43 -6.96 -17.60
C VAL A 138 11.66 -6.32 -18.24
N GLY A 139 12.24 -5.34 -17.55
CA GLY A 139 13.38 -4.60 -18.02
C GLY A 139 13.02 -3.35 -18.84
N ILE A 140 13.96 -2.41 -18.90
CA ILE A 140 13.76 -1.11 -19.55
C ILE A 140 13.68 -1.27 -21.07
N GLU A 141 14.51 -2.12 -21.65
CA GLU A 141 14.57 -2.35 -23.09
C GLU A 141 13.25 -2.93 -23.61
N ALA A 142 12.73 -3.98 -22.96
CA ALA A 142 11.46 -4.59 -23.32
C ALA A 142 10.29 -3.60 -23.17
N ALA A 143 10.31 -2.77 -22.14
CA ALA A 143 9.30 -1.74 -21.95
C ALA A 143 9.34 -0.68 -23.07
N ARG A 144 10.53 -0.23 -23.47
CA ARG A 144 10.73 0.76 -24.55
C ARG A 144 10.42 0.21 -25.93
N ASP A 145 10.66 -1.07 -26.18
CA ASP A 145 10.34 -1.72 -27.45
C ASP A 145 8.83 -1.68 -27.73
N GLY A 146 8.01 -1.70 -26.68
CA GLY A 146 6.57 -1.51 -26.79
C GLY A 146 5.82 -2.67 -27.46
N ALA A 147 6.47 -3.82 -27.66
CA ALA A 147 5.83 -5.00 -28.24
C ALA A 147 4.64 -5.50 -27.41
N HIS A 148 4.75 -5.30 -26.10
CA HIS A 148 3.67 -5.56 -25.14
C HIS A 148 3.47 -4.35 -24.23
N LEU A 149 2.23 -4.06 -23.89
CA LEU A 149 1.86 -3.00 -22.97
C LEU A 149 1.52 -3.59 -21.61
N VAL A 150 2.00 -2.94 -20.54
CA VAL A 150 1.57 -3.25 -19.16
C VAL A 150 0.15 -2.78 -18.93
N HIS A 151 -0.22 -1.66 -19.58
CA HIS A 151 -1.57 -1.11 -19.57
C HIS A 151 -1.96 -0.72 -20.98
N GLU A 152 -3.08 -1.22 -21.48
CA GLU A 152 -3.52 -0.97 -22.85
C GLU A 152 -3.70 0.53 -23.18
N ASP A 153 -4.07 1.33 -22.19
CA ASP A 153 -4.27 2.77 -22.30
C ASP A 153 -2.99 3.61 -22.08
N ALA A 154 -1.82 2.96 -21.91
CA ALA A 154 -0.52 3.60 -21.72
C ALA A 154 0.47 3.25 -22.86
N PRO A 155 0.34 3.87 -24.05
CA PRO A 155 1.18 3.58 -25.19
C PRO A 155 2.67 3.75 -24.89
N GLY A 156 3.48 2.77 -25.32
CA GLY A 156 4.93 2.77 -25.15
C GLY A 156 5.39 2.54 -23.72
N ASN A 157 4.51 2.16 -22.79
CA ASN A 157 4.84 1.95 -21.36
C ASN A 157 5.50 3.17 -20.69
N ILE A 158 5.21 4.40 -21.17
CA ILE A 158 5.81 5.63 -20.68
C ILE A 158 4.86 6.29 -19.67
N ALA A 159 5.25 6.28 -18.40
CA ALA A 159 4.47 6.91 -17.32
C ALA A 159 4.72 8.42 -17.23
N ALA A 160 5.96 8.87 -17.48
CA ALA A 160 6.34 10.26 -17.38
C ALA A 160 7.49 10.59 -18.35
N HIS A 161 7.52 11.83 -18.82
CA HIS A 161 8.65 12.38 -19.56
C HIS A 161 9.03 13.74 -18.98
N MET A 162 10.24 13.84 -18.45
CA MET A 162 10.75 15.06 -17.83
C MET A 162 12.04 15.48 -18.52
N VAL A 163 12.08 16.74 -18.96
CA VAL A 163 13.27 17.37 -19.50
C VAL A 163 13.71 18.48 -18.55
N GLN A 164 14.97 18.49 -18.18
CA GLN A 164 15.59 19.56 -17.41
C GLN A 164 16.79 20.10 -18.19
N GLU A 165 16.77 21.38 -18.46
CA GLU A 165 17.83 22.06 -19.21
C GLU A 165 18.47 23.15 -18.33
N ASN A 166 19.80 23.24 -18.40
CA ASN A 166 20.56 24.28 -17.71
C ASN A 166 21.74 24.72 -18.55
N GLY A 167 21.69 25.94 -19.05
CA GLY A 167 22.70 26.49 -19.94
C GLY A 167 22.66 25.88 -21.35
N ASP A 168 23.73 26.10 -22.10
CA ASP A 168 23.94 25.56 -23.45
C ASP A 168 24.95 24.39 -23.38
N VAL A 169 24.42 23.19 -23.24
CA VAL A 169 25.21 21.95 -23.07
C VAL A 169 26.02 21.67 -24.37
N GLU A 170 25.43 21.83 -25.53
CA GLU A 170 26.06 21.56 -26.81
C GLU A 170 27.27 22.47 -27.01
N ALA A 171 27.13 23.77 -26.77
CA ALA A 171 28.24 24.70 -26.85
C ALA A 171 29.32 24.47 -25.80
N ALA A 172 28.95 23.99 -24.62
CA ALA A 172 29.89 23.64 -23.56
C ALA A 172 30.74 22.41 -23.94
N LEU A 173 30.09 21.36 -24.45
CA LEU A 173 30.75 20.14 -24.92
C LEU A 173 31.66 20.41 -26.12
N ALA A 174 31.23 21.24 -27.08
CA ALA A 174 32.05 21.58 -28.22
C ALA A 174 33.33 22.36 -27.87
N LYS A 175 33.33 23.10 -26.76
CA LYS A 175 34.48 23.87 -26.26
C LYS A 175 35.31 23.11 -25.23
N ALA A 176 34.85 21.97 -24.74
CA ALA A 176 35.56 21.22 -23.73
C ALA A 176 36.86 20.59 -24.29
N PRO A 177 38.00 20.76 -23.63
CA PRO A 177 39.28 20.18 -24.10
C PRO A 177 39.27 18.63 -24.01
N HIS A 178 38.42 18.08 -23.16
CA HIS A 178 38.25 16.64 -22.99
C HIS A 178 36.75 16.34 -22.73
N THR A 179 36.26 15.28 -23.35
CA THR A 179 34.92 14.75 -23.11
C THR A 179 34.99 13.28 -22.76
N LEU A 180 34.12 12.82 -21.86
CA LEU A 180 33.98 11.44 -21.47
C LEU A 180 32.51 11.06 -21.53
N THR A 181 32.20 9.93 -22.16
CA THR A 181 30.86 9.33 -22.15
C THR A 181 30.92 8.05 -21.30
N LEU A 182 29.96 7.92 -20.40
CA LEU A 182 29.82 6.75 -19.54
C LEU A 182 28.40 6.24 -19.62
N ASP A 183 28.26 4.94 -19.81
CA ASP A 183 26.99 4.23 -19.63
C ASP A 183 26.92 3.69 -18.21
N LEU A 184 25.91 4.15 -17.48
CA LEU A 184 25.72 3.77 -16.08
C LEU A 184 24.43 2.96 -15.92
N SER A 185 24.53 1.84 -15.25
CA SER A 185 23.39 1.02 -14.84
C SER A 185 23.30 0.97 -13.32
N ILE A 186 22.11 1.23 -12.80
CA ILE A 186 21.82 1.11 -11.38
C ILE A 186 20.79 0.00 -11.21
N GLU A 187 21.21 -1.08 -10.54
CA GLU A 187 20.33 -2.19 -10.22
C GLU A 187 19.20 -1.75 -9.30
N ARG A 188 18.01 -2.30 -9.56
CA ARG A 188 16.85 -2.06 -8.71
C ARG A 188 17.02 -2.79 -7.38
N SER A 189 17.08 -2.05 -6.29
CA SER A 189 17.13 -2.59 -4.94
C SER A 189 15.74 -2.62 -4.32
N ALA A 190 15.39 -3.70 -3.62
CA ALA A 190 14.20 -3.76 -2.80
C ALA A 190 14.48 -3.16 -1.42
N CYS A 191 13.68 -2.16 -1.04
CA CYS A 191 13.69 -1.65 0.33
C CYS A 191 12.90 -2.61 1.22
N MET A 192 13.59 -3.25 2.18
CA MET A 192 13.02 -4.26 3.07
C MET A 192 13.03 -3.76 4.52
N PRO A 193 12.06 -2.95 4.96
CA PRO A 193 11.94 -2.56 6.36
C PRO A 193 11.75 -3.79 7.26
N MET A 194 12.32 -3.77 8.46
CA MET A 194 12.15 -4.86 9.45
C MET A 194 10.68 -4.98 9.89
N GLU A 195 9.98 -3.85 10.01
CA GLU A 195 8.53 -3.81 10.16
C GLU A 195 7.89 -3.74 8.78
N GLY A 196 7.01 -4.69 8.44
CA GLY A 196 6.17 -4.63 7.26
C GLY A 196 5.23 -3.42 7.27
N LYS A 197 4.58 -3.15 6.15
CA LYS A 197 3.49 -2.18 6.11
C LYS A 197 2.30 -2.74 6.88
N GLY A 198 1.71 -1.94 7.75
CA GLY A 198 0.55 -2.34 8.52
C GLY A 198 -0.38 -1.15 8.78
N VAL A 199 -1.64 -1.47 9.02
CA VAL A 199 -2.70 -0.51 9.33
C VAL A 199 -3.60 -1.06 10.43
N TYR A 200 -3.99 -0.19 11.35
CA TYR A 200 -5.02 -0.45 12.33
C TYR A 200 -6.03 0.71 12.29
N ALA A 201 -7.31 0.41 12.20
CA ALA A 201 -8.35 1.42 12.13
C ALA A 201 -9.44 1.21 13.19
N ARG A 202 -9.95 2.31 13.68
CA ARG A 202 -11.09 2.34 14.61
C ARG A 202 -12.09 3.39 14.16
N TRP A 203 -13.32 2.97 13.94
CA TRP A 203 -14.44 3.85 13.68
C TRP A 203 -15.22 4.11 14.97
N ASN A 204 -15.53 5.37 15.25
CA ASN A 204 -16.47 5.79 16.29
C ASN A 204 -17.75 6.26 15.61
N SER A 205 -18.80 5.47 15.71
CA SER A 205 -20.11 5.77 15.09
C SER A 205 -20.85 6.91 15.78
N GLU A 206 -20.59 7.16 17.06
CA GLU A 206 -21.28 8.23 17.82
C GLU A 206 -20.83 9.61 17.35
N ASP A 207 -19.51 9.78 17.15
CA ASP A 207 -18.91 11.05 16.74
C ASP A 207 -18.68 11.15 15.23
N GLY A 208 -18.83 10.03 14.52
CA GLY A 208 -18.46 9.93 13.10
C GLY A 208 -16.98 10.13 12.85
N GLU A 209 -16.12 9.66 13.75
CA GLU A 209 -14.66 9.84 13.72
C GLU A 209 -13.93 8.55 13.37
N LEU A 210 -12.96 8.69 12.50
CA LEU A 210 -12.08 7.62 12.07
C LEU A 210 -10.67 7.87 12.58
N ARG A 211 -10.15 6.95 13.38
CA ARG A 211 -8.75 6.96 13.80
C ARG A 211 -7.99 5.82 13.14
N ILE A 212 -6.90 6.17 12.49
CA ILE A 212 -6.03 5.26 11.74
C ILE A 212 -4.66 5.29 12.38
N TYR A 213 -4.10 4.13 12.65
CA TYR A 213 -2.69 3.95 12.95
C TYR A 213 -2.06 3.26 11.74
N SER A 214 -1.02 3.86 11.17
CA SER A 214 -0.35 3.32 10.01
C SER A 214 1.16 3.39 10.17
N SER A 215 1.84 2.30 9.81
CA SER A 215 3.29 2.29 9.67
C SER A 215 3.65 3.01 8.37
N THR A 216 3.68 4.36 8.43
CA THR A 216 3.81 5.26 7.28
C THR A 216 4.84 6.35 7.52
N GLN A 217 5.39 6.88 6.44
CA GLN A 217 6.26 8.06 6.43
C GLN A 217 5.46 9.36 6.17
N THR A 218 4.14 9.27 5.90
CA THR A 218 3.29 10.41 5.53
C THR A 218 1.88 10.30 6.13
N THR A 219 1.74 10.62 7.40
CA THR A 219 0.44 10.60 8.09
C THR A 219 -0.57 11.56 7.47
N THR A 220 -0.11 12.74 7.03
CA THR A 220 -0.96 13.76 6.39
C THR A 220 -1.47 13.30 5.03
N GLY A 221 -0.63 12.62 4.24
CA GLY A 221 -1.01 12.05 2.94
C GLY A 221 -2.03 10.93 3.09
N VAL A 222 -1.79 9.97 4.00
CA VAL A 222 -2.74 8.89 4.30
C VAL A 222 -4.07 9.44 4.80
N ARG A 223 -4.03 10.39 5.75
CA ARG A 223 -5.23 11.05 6.25
C ARG A 223 -6.07 11.68 5.14
N ALA A 224 -5.43 12.45 4.24
CA ALA A 224 -6.11 13.10 3.14
C ALA A 224 -6.70 12.09 2.15
N ALA A 225 -5.94 11.06 1.78
CA ALA A 225 -6.37 10.02 0.86
C ALA A 225 -7.58 9.24 1.41
N VAL A 226 -7.51 8.82 2.67
CA VAL A 226 -8.61 8.08 3.31
C VAL A 226 -9.85 8.95 3.48
N ALA A 227 -9.70 10.20 3.91
CA ALA A 227 -10.82 11.14 4.01
C ALA A 227 -11.54 11.30 2.66
N ALA A 228 -10.78 11.48 1.57
CA ALA A 228 -11.33 11.60 0.22
C ALA A 228 -12.02 10.32 -0.26
N LYS A 229 -11.40 9.16 -0.02
CA LYS A 229 -11.91 7.86 -0.46
C LYS A 229 -13.17 7.42 0.29
N LEU A 230 -13.25 7.71 1.58
CA LEU A 230 -14.41 7.37 2.39
C LEU A 230 -15.47 8.48 2.45
N ASP A 231 -15.28 9.56 1.72
CA ASP A 231 -16.16 10.72 1.71
C ASP A 231 -16.42 11.27 3.13
N LEU A 232 -15.33 11.43 3.87
CA LEU A 232 -15.35 11.97 5.23
C LEU A 232 -14.76 13.39 5.26
N PRO A 233 -15.27 14.28 6.08
CA PRO A 233 -14.59 15.54 6.37
C PRO A 233 -13.19 15.28 6.94
N LEU A 234 -12.18 16.00 6.44
CA LEU A 234 -10.80 15.82 6.91
C LEU A 234 -10.66 15.97 8.43
N ALA A 235 -11.48 16.82 9.05
CA ALA A 235 -11.50 17.01 10.50
C ALA A 235 -12.00 15.79 11.28
N LYS A 236 -12.66 14.83 10.64
CA LYS A 236 -13.18 13.59 11.22
C LYS A 236 -12.24 12.39 11.03
N VAL A 237 -11.09 12.59 10.41
CA VAL A 237 -10.09 11.56 10.19
C VAL A 237 -8.80 11.94 10.90
N GLU A 238 -8.32 11.08 11.76
CA GLU A 238 -7.00 11.17 12.40
C GLU A 238 -6.10 10.04 11.91
N CYS A 239 -4.85 10.36 11.54
CA CYS A 239 -3.85 9.35 11.17
C CYS A 239 -2.61 9.53 12.05
N ILE A 240 -2.23 8.48 12.73
CA ILE A 240 -1.11 8.42 13.68
C ILE A 240 -0.10 7.40 13.17
N ALA A 241 1.18 7.79 13.09
CA ALA A 241 2.27 6.85 12.95
C ALA A 241 2.80 6.53 14.35
N PRO A 242 2.72 5.26 14.83
CA PRO A 242 3.44 4.84 16.03
C PRO A 242 4.95 4.83 15.75
N ASP A 243 5.74 4.10 16.53
CA ASP A 243 7.11 3.84 16.12
C ASP A 243 7.11 3.07 14.79
N VAL A 244 7.93 3.51 13.83
CA VAL A 244 8.01 2.91 12.49
C VAL A 244 9.34 2.18 12.34
N GLY A 245 9.26 0.88 12.09
CA GLY A 245 10.41 -0.03 11.98
C GLY A 245 11.08 -0.01 10.61
N GLY A 246 11.30 1.19 10.06
CA GLY A 246 11.89 1.44 8.75
C GLY A 246 10.87 1.81 7.69
N GLY A 247 11.25 2.68 6.77
CA GLY A 247 10.40 3.14 5.67
C GLY A 247 11.10 3.13 4.33
N PHE A 248 12.30 3.74 4.24
CA PHE A 248 13.18 3.75 3.06
C PHE A 248 12.49 4.15 1.75
N GLY A 249 11.44 4.97 1.82
CA GLY A 249 10.66 5.43 0.67
C GLY A 249 9.44 4.55 0.33
N VAL A 250 9.41 3.26 0.67
CA VAL A 250 8.29 2.37 0.31
C VAL A 250 7.00 2.66 1.08
N LYS A 251 7.08 3.42 2.18
CA LYS A 251 5.93 3.78 3.01
C LYS A 251 5.47 5.23 2.78
N ILE A 252 5.86 5.89 1.67
CA ILE A 252 5.52 7.30 1.41
C ILE A 252 4.91 7.57 0.03
N MET A 253 5.19 6.78 -1.00
CA MET A 253 4.96 7.15 -2.41
C MET A 253 3.49 7.24 -2.80
N HIS A 254 2.63 6.40 -2.24
CA HIS A 254 1.18 6.38 -2.46
C HIS A 254 0.50 5.73 -1.26
N PRO A 255 -0.80 5.95 -1.04
CA PRO A 255 -1.54 5.17 -0.06
C PRO A 255 -1.59 3.71 -0.52
N TRP A 256 -1.34 2.79 0.41
CA TRP A 256 -1.45 1.37 0.14
C TRP A 256 -2.92 0.93 0.19
N PRO A 257 -3.30 -0.14 -0.54
CA PRO A 257 -4.65 -0.69 -0.48
C PRO A 257 -5.17 -0.86 0.95
N GLU A 258 -4.35 -1.38 1.84
CA GLU A 258 -4.66 -1.60 3.26
C GLU A 258 -5.01 -0.30 3.99
N GLU A 259 -4.37 0.82 3.64
CA GLU A 259 -4.63 2.12 4.27
C GLU A 259 -6.01 2.69 3.91
N VAL A 260 -6.62 2.19 2.84
CA VAL A 260 -7.98 2.57 2.42
C VAL A 260 -8.99 1.51 2.84
N LEU A 261 -8.69 0.23 2.59
CA LEU A 261 -9.63 -0.87 2.78
C LEU A 261 -9.89 -1.20 4.25
N VAL A 262 -8.84 -1.19 5.10
CA VAL A 262 -9.01 -1.48 6.53
C VAL A 262 -9.89 -0.43 7.22
N PRO A 263 -9.68 0.90 7.03
CA PRO A 263 -10.60 1.91 7.51
C PRO A 263 -12.02 1.83 6.92
N TRP A 264 -12.12 1.48 5.63
CA TRP A 264 -13.41 1.30 4.97
C TRP A 264 -14.20 0.15 5.60
N ALA A 265 -13.59 -1.02 5.77
CA ALA A 265 -14.21 -2.16 6.39
C ALA A 265 -14.56 -1.89 7.88
N ALA A 266 -13.66 -1.25 8.64
CA ALA A 266 -13.94 -0.88 10.04
C ALA A 266 -15.18 0.02 10.17
N ARG A 267 -15.46 0.86 9.16
CA ARG A 267 -16.68 1.69 9.10
C ARG A 267 -17.91 0.88 8.66
N SER A 268 -17.73 -0.02 7.71
CA SER A 268 -18.83 -0.82 7.13
C SER A 268 -19.32 -1.88 8.11
N ASP A 269 -18.42 -2.56 8.80
CA ASP A 269 -18.78 -3.60 9.77
C ASP A 269 -19.44 -3.03 11.02
N SER A 270 -19.11 -1.81 11.43
CA SER A 270 -19.84 -1.10 12.48
C SER A 270 -21.29 -0.78 12.09
N ALA A 271 -21.57 -0.64 10.79
CA ALA A 271 -22.92 -0.44 10.28
C ALA A 271 -23.69 -1.76 10.07
N SER A 272 -23.00 -2.86 9.71
CA SER A 272 -23.60 -4.18 9.51
C SER A 272 -23.74 -4.98 10.79
N ALA A 273 -22.93 -4.73 11.81
CA ALA A 273 -23.04 -5.33 13.14
C ALA A 273 -24.34 -4.92 13.88
N ALA A 274 -25.02 -3.88 13.41
CA ALA A 274 -26.39 -3.57 13.84
C ALA A 274 -27.41 -4.64 13.40
N THR A 275 -27.04 -5.54 12.48
CA THR A 275 -27.92 -6.58 11.93
C THR A 275 -27.42 -8.02 12.20
N SER A 276 -26.16 -8.26 12.62
CA SER A 276 -25.63 -9.60 12.92
C SER A 276 -24.57 -9.60 14.01
N ARG A 277 -24.87 -10.17 15.14
CA ARG A 277 -24.11 -10.81 16.26
C ARG A 277 -22.67 -10.39 16.62
N ALA A 278 -22.00 -9.41 16.02
CA ALA A 278 -20.70 -8.90 16.45
C ALA A 278 -20.88 -7.56 17.20
N PRO A 279 -20.10 -7.27 18.25
CA PRO A 279 -20.23 -6.02 18.98
C PRO A 279 -19.92 -4.80 18.06
N ALA A 280 -20.78 -3.81 18.08
CA ALA A 280 -20.85 -2.64 17.19
C ALA A 280 -19.63 -1.71 17.16
N SER A 281 -18.47 -2.13 17.61
CA SER A 281 -17.24 -1.32 17.67
C SER A 281 -15.94 -2.12 17.65
N ALA A 282 -15.89 -3.28 16.97
CA ALA A 282 -14.65 -4.04 16.88
C ALA A 282 -13.62 -3.26 16.04
N PRO A 283 -12.44 -2.95 16.57
CA PRO A 283 -11.37 -2.34 15.80
C PRO A 283 -10.77 -3.36 14.82
N MET A 284 -10.22 -2.87 13.69
CA MET A 284 -9.68 -3.72 12.63
C MET A 284 -8.21 -3.40 12.33
N ARG A 285 -7.42 -4.43 12.06
CA ARG A 285 -6.02 -4.30 11.67
C ARG A 285 -5.66 -5.20 10.48
N ALA A 286 -4.70 -4.76 9.66
CA ALA A 286 -4.03 -5.58 8.67
C ALA A 286 -2.52 -5.36 8.75
N GLY A 287 -1.75 -6.42 8.62
CA GLY A 287 -0.30 -6.39 8.48
C GLY A 287 0.11 -7.12 7.20
N THR A 288 1.13 -6.63 6.50
CA THR A 288 1.70 -7.37 5.40
C THR A 288 2.40 -8.60 5.95
N SER A 289 1.87 -9.79 5.65
CA SER A 289 2.60 -11.02 5.90
C SER A 289 3.83 -11.06 5.01
N SER A 290 5.04 -11.02 5.59
CA SER A 290 6.21 -11.52 4.89
C SER A 290 6.00 -13.02 4.75
N SER A 291 5.63 -13.50 3.57
CA SER A 291 5.63 -14.93 3.25
C SER A 291 7.05 -15.45 3.49
N ARG A 292 7.28 -16.11 4.63
CA ARG A 292 8.46 -16.94 4.79
C ARG A 292 8.29 -18.12 3.84
N PRO A 293 9.24 -18.38 2.91
CA PRO A 293 9.23 -19.64 2.18
C PRO A 293 9.38 -20.75 3.24
N ARG A 294 8.40 -21.62 3.33
CA ARG A 294 8.58 -22.89 4.06
C ARG A 294 9.60 -23.67 3.25
N GLY A 295 10.79 -23.85 3.79
CA GLY A 295 11.82 -24.69 3.20
C GLY A 295 11.30 -26.11 3.00
N ALA A 296 11.63 -26.65 1.86
CA ALA A 296 11.53 -28.08 1.54
C ALA A 296 12.50 -28.88 2.41
#